data_74bd6bb00b0279b2e7f6d3560eee3180
#
_entry.id   74bd6bb00b0279b2e7f6d3560eee3180
#
_cell.length_a   1.000
_cell.length_b   1.000
_cell.length_c   1.000
_cell.angle_alpha   90.00
_cell.angle_beta   90.00
_cell.angle_gamma   90.00
#
_symmetry.space_group_name_H-M   'P 1'
#
loop_
_entity.id
_entity.type
_entity.pdbx_description
1 polymer ?
#
loop_
_entity_poly.entity_id
_entity_poly.type
_entity_poly.pdbx_seq_one_letter_code
_entity_poly.pdbx_strand_id
1 'polypeptide(L)'
;MSACANFSAYFNTFYNAMEHFDQAESIRKKSENNNISKTALDLYLSSIEKSKYILTEYPDVRFRKDAYLLIIKSHFYRNELTETNQAIAAMKSEFEDESLAEIAYWSALVKWKEGRAQPAINSLVVLSENNIDISLQSKIYLSIAEIYFEQNLNEKSMDYLELAAEKIKERSEKDQIYFRIAELSFKQKDYSRSLSAYKEVIKNTQIKSRMQLSNLKIVQIYRLQNKYDLASSLIKNMLIDENYQGIYAGLELELAKLYQIQNKNDEYISRLNGIVKDYPRTKESAESSFLLGESTLIKSREFDDALRYYAMVRSEFRSSLFNKSAQLRIKEINTFSKLKNEYDAWVNAALLDTAKNMNKQSFNNKATAKMLYGIAELEALHFSSMDSALIYIDKLINLKNNKHLLAKALYMKSVILDEFKQAEEARMLKSRLILEFPQSDYAFAILNSDSSFSNDIKTSNDILIEAEQKWKIDPVLAIDLYKSIVNSDSTSESGLRAAYFLAYNYDYNFVRPDSAKRFYQWIIKHYEVSDQAKSSKARLALISNILTKNSKVKN
;
A
#
# COMPACT_ATOMS: atom_id res chain seq x y z
N MET A 1 -21.30 59.82 17.45
CA MET A 1 -22.06 58.68 16.92
C MET A 1 -21.18 57.59 16.32
N SER A 2 -20.08 57.90 15.62
CA SER A 2 -19.18 56.92 14.99
C SER A 2 -18.54 55.91 15.97
N ALA A 3 -18.13 56.29 17.17
CA ALA A 3 -17.52 55.41 18.16
C ALA A 3 -18.47 54.34 18.73
N CYS A 4 -19.76 54.70 18.96
CA CYS A 4 -20.74 53.75 19.44
C CYS A 4 -21.16 52.74 18.35
N ALA A 5 -21.24 53.17 17.08
CA ALA A 5 -21.55 52.32 15.98
C ALA A 5 -20.42 51.30 15.75
N ASN A 6 -19.14 51.72 15.78
CA ASN A 6 -17.98 50.82 15.70
C ASN A 6 -17.92 49.80 16.85
N PHE A 7 -18.29 50.24 18.09
CA PHE A 7 -18.31 49.35 19.24
C PHE A 7 -19.39 48.26 19.10
N SER A 8 -20.64 48.68 18.77
CA SER A 8 -21.76 47.73 18.60
C SER A 8 -21.51 46.76 17.42
N ALA A 9 -21.06 47.30 16.28
CA ALA A 9 -20.74 46.47 15.11
C ALA A 9 -19.62 45.47 15.40
N TYR A 10 -18.58 45.86 16.14
CA TYR A 10 -17.46 44.99 16.48
C TYR A 10 -17.87 43.89 17.47
N PHE A 11 -18.41 44.25 18.64
CA PHE A 11 -18.66 43.27 19.70
C PHE A 11 -19.88 42.39 19.46
N ASN A 12 -20.92 42.90 18.80
CA ASN A 12 -22.15 42.13 18.61
C ASN A 12 -22.23 41.38 17.28
N THR A 13 -21.45 41.75 16.29
CA THR A 13 -21.59 41.16 14.95
C THR A 13 -20.25 40.67 14.40
N PHE A 14 -19.22 41.51 14.35
CA PHE A 14 -17.92 41.13 13.74
C PHE A 14 -17.18 40.10 14.59
N TYR A 15 -17.14 40.27 15.89
CA TYR A 15 -16.57 39.27 16.80
C TYR A 15 -17.24 37.91 16.62
N ASN A 16 -18.57 37.87 16.60
CA ASN A 16 -19.30 36.63 16.38
C ASN A 16 -19.07 36.05 14.97
N ALA A 17 -18.87 36.89 13.94
CA ALA A 17 -18.51 36.40 12.60
C ALA A 17 -17.13 35.71 12.60
N MET A 18 -16.14 36.31 13.26
CA MET A 18 -14.81 35.71 13.44
C MET A 18 -14.86 34.41 14.25
N GLU A 19 -15.59 34.43 15.39
CA GLU A 19 -15.73 33.27 16.26
C GLU A 19 -16.33 32.07 15.51
N HIS A 20 -17.40 32.27 14.75
CA HIS A 20 -18.00 31.23 13.94
C HIS A 20 -17.00 30.70 12.88
N PHE A 21 -16.25 31.59 12.25
CA PHE A 21 -15.22 31.21 11.30
C PHE A 21 -14.12 30.37 11.95
N ASP A 22 -13.60 30.80 13.11
CA ASP A 22 -12.52 30.11 13.82
C ASP A 22 -12.97 28.75 14.36
N GLN A 23 -14.21 28.63 14.83
CA GLN A 23 -14.80 27.35 15.21
C GLN A 23 -14.90 26.41 13.99
N ALA A 24 -15.35 26.91 12.84
CA ALA A 24 -15.42 26.16 11.60
C ALA A 24 -14.02 25.65 11.16
N GLU A 25 -13.03 26.55 11.21
CA GLU A 25 -11.61 26.20 10.91
C GLU A 25 -11.05 25.15 11.87
N SER A 26 -11.35 25.26 13.17
CA SER A 26 -10.94 24.27 14.16
C SER A 26 -11.51 22.89 13.86
N ILE A 27 -12.77 22.81 13.46
CA ILE A 27 -13.42 21.54 13.06
C ILE A 27 -12.79 21.01 11.76
N ARG A 28 -12.63 21.88 10.75
CA ARG A 28 -12.05 21.50 9.44
C ARG A 28 -10.63 20.95 9.58
N LYS A 29 -9.78 21.63 10.37
CA LYS A 29 -8.38 21.22 10.59
C LYS A 29 -8.23 19.93 11.38
N LYS A 30 -9.21 19.53 12.18
CA LYS A 30 -9.22 18.27 12.93
C LYS A 30 -9.77 17.08 12.11
N SER A 31 -10.40 17.33 10.98
CA SER A 31 -10.94 16.28 10.11
C SER A 31 -9.80 15.59 9.35
N GLU A 32 -9.66 14.29 9.54
CA GLU A 32 -8.68 13.46 8.83
C GLU A 32 -9.03 13.24 7.35
N ASN A 33 -10.28 13.46 6.98
CA ASN A 33 -10.78 13.33 5.62
C ASN A 33 -11.05 14.70 5.02
N ASN A 34 -10.79 14.90 3.73
CA ASN A 34 -11.04 16.14 2.99
C ASN A 34 -12.53 16.58 2.95
N ASN A 35 -13.43 15.86 3.62
CA ASN A 35 -14.84 16.20 3.70
C ASN A 35 -15.11 17.12 4.90
N ILE A 36 -15.53 18.35 4.60
CA ILE A 36 -15.92 19.33 5.62
C ILE A 36 -17.26 18.89 6.23
N SER A 37 -17.32 18.80 7.56
CA SER A 37 -18.53 18.40 8.28
C SER A 37 -19.66 19.42 8.08
N LYS A 38 -20.91 18.95 8.16
CA LYS A 38 -22.09 19.83 8.08
C LYS A 38 -22.02 20.96 9.13
N THR A 39 -21.60 20.65 10.35
CA THR A 39 -21.44 21.65 11.42
C THR A 39 -20.46 22.76 11.03
N ALA A 40 -19.33 22.43 10.41
CA ALA A 40 -18.39 23.44 9.94
C ALA A 40 -18.98 24.28 8.79
N LEU A 41 -19.72 23.64 7.87
CA LEU A 41 -20.41 24.36 6.79
C LEU A 41 -21.46 25.34 7.31
N ASP A 42 -22.24 24.97 8.34
CA ASP A 42 -23.26 25.83 8.98
C ASP A 42 -22.59 27.01 9.72
N LEU A 43 -21.46 26.79 10.38
CA LEU A 43 -20.68 27.84 11.02
C LEU A 43 -20.06 28.82 10.00
N TYR A 44 -19.53 28.34 8.86
CA TYR A 44 -19.11 29.24 7.78
C TYR A 44 -20.29 30.07 7.24
N LEU A 45 -21.49 29.48 7.11
CA LEU A 45 -22.68 30.22 6.67
C LEU A 45 -23.03 31.33 7.65
N SER A 46 -23.03 31.04 8.96
CA SER A 46 -23.26 32.04 9.99
C SER A 46 -22.26 33.18 9.99
N SER A 47 -20.97 32.85 9.71
CA SER A 47 -19.93 33.86 9.52
C SER A 47 -20.22 34.77 8.30
N ILE A 48 -20.65 34.18 7.17
CA ILE A 48 -21.04 34.91 5.96
C ILE A 48 -22.21 35.89 6.26
N GLU A 49 -23.28 35.40 6.89
CA GLU A 49 -24.46 36.19 7.18
C GLU A 49 -24.12 37.39 8.06
N LYS A 50 -23.38 37.18 9.14
CA LYS A 50 -22.95 38.27 10.03
C LYS A 50 -22.00 39.25 9.35
N SER A 51 -21.08 38.77 8.51
CA SER A 51 -20.18 39.64 7.76
C SER A 51 -20.92 40.46 6.70
N LYS A 52 -21.91 39.89 6.00
CA LYS A 52 -22.77 40.62 5.06
C LYS A 52 -23.60 41.69 5.78
N TYR A 53 -24.14 41.38 6.96
CA TYR A 53 -24.86 42.35 7.78
C TYR A 53 -23.98 43.55 8.14
N ILE A 54 -22.70 43.35 8.44
CA ILE A 54 -21.74 44.44 8.70
C ILE A 54 -21.59 45.33 7.46
N LEU A 55 -21.43 44.74 6.29
CA LEU A 55 -21.22 45.50 5.06
C LEU A 55 -22.43 46.34 4.67
N THR A 56 -23.64 45.89 5.01
CA THR A 56 -24.90 46.61 4.71
C THR A 56 -25.25 47.68 5.75
N GLU A 57 -25.17 47.36 7.03
CA GLU A 57 -25.65 48.21 8.10
C GLU A 57 -24.60 49.18 8.65
N TYR A 58 -23.30 48.90 8.41
CA TYR A 58 -22.21 49.70 8.95
C TYR A 58 -21.20 50.12 7.85
N PRO A 59 -21.56 51.05 6.97
CA PRO A 59 -20.72 51.43 5.82
C PRO A 59 -19.37 52.06 6.22
N ASP A 60 -19.28 52.70 7.38
CA ASP A 60 -18.10 53.48 7.79
C ASP A 60 -17.18 52.78 8.79
N VAL A 61 -17.38 51.47 9.04
CA VAL A 61 -16.52 50.76 10.01
C VAL A 61 -15.18 50.30 9.41
N ARG A 62 -14.11 50.43 10.20
CA ARG A 62 -12.73 50.15 9.79
C ARG A 62 -12.45 48.68 9.43
N PHE A 63 -13.28 47.74 9.87
CA PHE A 63 -13.08 46.30 9.65
C PHE A 63 -13.94 45.74 8.49
N ARG A 64 -14.39 46.58 7.57
CA ARG A 64 -15.11 46.14 6.35
C ARG A 64 -14.24 45.22 5.47
N LYS A 65 -12.93 45.55 5.33
CA LYS A 65 -11.97 44.70 4.62
C LYS A 65 -11.92 43.31 5.22
N ASP A 66 -11.87 43.19 6.54
CA ASP A 66 -11.85 41.91 7.24
C ASP A 66 -13.18 41.16 7.10
N ALA A 67 -14.30 41.84 7.05
CA ALA A 67 -15.61 41.25 6.79
C ALA A 67 -15.67 40.63 5.38
N TYR A 68 -15.17 41.31 4.34
CA TYR A 68 -15.05 40.73 3.00
C TYR A 68 -14.15 39.49 2.98
N LEU A 69 -13.03 39.53 3.68
CA LEU A 69 -12.13 38.40 3.79
C LEU A 69 -12.79 37.20 4.48
N LEU A 70 -13.62 37.41 5.50
CA LEU A 70 -14.39 36.34 6.12
C LEU A 70 -15.41 35.73 5.14
N ILE A 71 -16.09 36.56 4.35
CA ILE A 71 -17.03 36.11 3.31
C ILE A 71 -16.29 35.28 2.25
N ILE A 72 -15.19 35.79 1.71
CA ILE A 72 -14.39 35.11 0.70
C ILE A 72 -13.91 33.76 1.20
N LYS A 73 -13.29 33.70 2.39
CA LYS A 73 -12.78 32.47 3.01
C LYS A 73 -13.91 31.46 3.25
N SER A 74 -15.02 31.91 3.80
CA SER A 74 -16.15 31.05 4.15
C SER A 74 -16.81 30.44 2.91
N HIS A 75 -17.08 31.23 1.87
CA HIS A 75 -17.58 30.71 0.59
C HIS A 75 -16.59 29.76 -0.07
N PHE A 76 -15.28 30.07 -0.04
CA PHE A 76 -14.24 29.21 -0.57
C PHE A 76 -14.22 27.83 0.11
N TYR A 77 -14.24 27.77 1.44
CA TYR A 77 -14.26 26.49 2.18
C TYR A 77 -15.60 25.75 2.06
N ARG A 78 -16.68 26.44 1.77
CA ARG A 78 -17.97 25.83 1.40
C ARG A 78 -18.01 25.33 -0.04
N ASN A 79 -16.93 25.54 -0.81
CA ASN A 79 -16.83 25.24 -2.24
C ASN A 79 -17.85 25.99 -3.13
N GLU A 80 -18.26 27.17 -2.70
CA GLU A 80 -19.18 28.08 -3.39
C GLU A 80 -18.35 29.08 -4.20
N LEU A 81 -17.74 28.59 -5.31
CA LEU A 81 -16.71 29.35 -6.05
C LEU A 81 -17.27 30.58 -6.78
N THR A 82 -18.51 30.54 -7.22
CA THR A 82 -19.20 31.68 -7.84
C THR A 82 -19.35 32.82 -6.84
N GLU A 83 -19.84 32.52 -5.65
CA GLU A 83 -20.03 33.47 -4.55
C GLU A 83 -18.69 34.01 -4.06
N THR A 84 -17.66 33.15 -4.04
CA THR A 84 -16.29 33.55 -3.72
C THR A 84 -15.78 34.61 -4.71
N ASN A 85 -15.96 34.38 -6.01
CA ASN A 85 -15.57 35.33 -7.06
C ASN A 85 -16.37 36.65 -7.00
N GLN A 86 -17.67 36.59 -6.66
CA GLN A 86 -18.47 37.79 -6.47
C GLN A 86 -17.98 38.62 -5.26
N ALA A 87 -17.67 37.97 -4.16
CA ALA A 87 -17.11 38.63 -2.98
C ALA A 87 -15.73 39.23 -3.23
N ILE A 88 -14.87 38.55 -4.00
CA ILE A 88 -13.57 39.06 -4.45
C ILE A 88 -13.75 40.30 -5.32
N ALA A 89 -14.68 40.27 -6.27
CA ALA A 89 -14.97 41.43 -7.15
C ALA A 89 -15.52 42.63 -6.35
N ALA A 90 -16.41 42.40 -5.39
CA ALA A 90 -16.94 43.44 -4.52
C ALA A 90 -15.84 44.07 -3.65
N MET A 91 -14.97 43.24 -3.03
CA MET A 91 -13.82 43.71 -2.26
C MET A 91 -12.87 44.55 -3.11
N LYS A 92 -12.60 44.10 -4.34
CA LYS A 92 -11.75 44.83 -5.29
C LYS A 92 -12.31 46.18 -5.66
N SER A 93 -13.62 46.28 -5.87
CA SER A 93 -14.29 47.51 -6.20
C SER A 93 -14.26 48.54 -5.06
N GLU A 94 -14.25 48.08 -3.80
CA GLU A 94 -14.26 48.96 -2.62
C GLU A 94 -12.86 49.37 -2.14
N PHE A 95 -11.85 48.50 -2.32
CA PHE A 95 -10.51 48.67 -1.74
C PHE A 95 -9.39 48.63 -2.76
N GLU A 96 -9.58 49.20 -3.94
CA GLU A 96 -8.72 49.11 -5.15
C GLU A 96 -7.23 48.76 -4.94
N ASP A 97 -6.46 49.55 -4.19
CA ASP A 97 -5.02 49.35 -4.03
C ASP A 97 -4.59 48.65 -2.72
N GLU A 98 -5.39 48.77 -1.66
CA GLU A 98 -5.00 48.29 -0.32
C GLU A 98 -5.09 46.77 -0.13
N SER A 99 -5.75 46.07 -1.05
CA SER A 99 -6.08 44.65 -0.89
C SER A 99 -5.63 43.77 -2.05
N LEU A 100 -4.84 44.30 -2.97
CA LEU A 100 -4.44 43.61 -4.22
C LEU A 100 -3.78 42.26 -3.95
N ALA A 101 -2.95 42.17 -2.92
CA ALA A 101 -2.25 40.91 -2.62
C ALA A 101 -3.19 39.82 -2.10
N GLU A 102 -4.13 40.12 -1.19
CA GLU A 102 -5.13 39.18 -0.69
C GLU A 102 -6.11 38.77 -1.79
N ILE A 103 -6.54 39.73 -2.62
CA ILE A 103 -7.40 39.48 -3.77
C ILE A 103 -6.71 38.54 -4.78
N ALA A 104 -5.44 38.80 -5.11
CA ALA A 104 -4.66 37.94 -6.00
C ALA A 104 -4.48 36.54 -5.44
N TYR A 105 -4.20 36.43 -4.14
CA TYR A 105 -4.08 35.15 -3.45
C TYR A 105 -5.38 34.33 -3.54
N TRP A 106 -6.52 34.89 -3.14
CA TRP A 106 -7.78 34.16 -3.16
C TRP A 106 -8.25 33.83 -4.59
N SER A 107 -8.02 34.73 -5.54
CA SER A 107 -8.29 34.48 -6.96
C SER A 107 -7.46 33.30 -7.50
N ALA A 108 -6.21 33.18 -7.07
CA ALA A 108 -5.38 32.03 -7.44
C ALA A 108 -5.89 30.73 -6.81
N LEU A 109 -6.32 30.74 -5.54
CA LEU A 109 -6.91 29.57 -4.91
C LEU A 109 -8.23 29.12 -5.57
N VAL A 110 -9.06 30.05 -6.03
CA VAL A 110 -10.27 29.73 -6.80
C VAL A 110 -9.89 29.03 -8.11
N LYS A 111 -8.89 29.54 -8.86
CA LYS A 111 -8.38 28.85 -10.07
C LYS A 111 -7.97 27.41 -9.77
N TRP A 112 -7.30 27.18 -8.65
CA TRP A 112 -6.93 25.83 -8.21
C TRP A 112 -8.16 24.94 -7.99
N LYS A 113 -9.15 25.40 -7.23
CA LYS A 113 -10.39 24.64 -6.96
C LYS A 113 -11.22 24.39 -8.23
N GLU A 114 -11.12 25.23 -9.23
CA GLU A 114 -11.71 25.04 -10.57
C GLU A 114 -10.93 24.02 -11.42
N GLY A 115 -9.90 23.36 -10.87
CA GLY A 115 -9.06 22.39 -11.57
C GLY A 115 -7.93 23.01 -12.41
N ARG A 116 -7.73 24.33 -12.37
CA ARG A 116 -6.70 25.07 -13.09
C ARG A 116 -5.43 25.22 -12.25
N ALA A 117 -4.82 24.08 -11.88
CA ALA A 117 -3.70 24.03 -10.94
C ALA A 117 -2.47 24.81 -11.43
N GLN A 118 -2.04 24.63 -12.68
CA GLN A 118 -0.85 25.33 -13.19
C GLN A 118 -1.03 26.86 -13.28
N PRO A 119 -2.15 27.40 -13.79
CA PRO A 119 -2.45 28.83 -13.70
C PRO A 119 -2.49 29.36 -12.26
N ALA A 120 -2.97 28.58 -11.29
CA ALA A 120 -2.97 28.95 -9.89
C ALA A 120 -1.54 29.05 -9.34
N ILE A 121 -0.71 28.03 -9.57
CA ILE A 121 0.72 28.04 -9.18
C ILE A 121 1.43 29.24 -9.76
N ASN A 122 1.30 29.48 -11.07
CA ASN A 122 1.98 30.62 -11.72
C ASN A 122 1.56 31.96 -11.10
N SER A 123 0.25 32.13 -10.80
CA SER A 123 -0.23 33.36 -10.14
C SER A 123 0.32 33.50 -8.73
N LEU A 124 0.42 32.40 -7.96
CA LEU A 124 0.96 32.39 -6.60
C LEU A 124 2.46 32.64 -6.59
N VAL A 125 3.23 32.07 -7.51
CA VAL A 125 4.67 32.30 -7.64
C VAL A 125 4.95 33.79 -7.91
N VAL A 126 4.31 34.38 -8.93
CA VAL A 126 4.46 35.81 -9.23
C VAL A 126 4.09 36.67 -8.03
N LEU A 127 3.01 36.31 -7.31
CA LEU A 127 2.61 37.04 -6.11
C LEU A 127 3.66 36.93 -4.99
N SER A 128 4.31 35.77 -4.81
CA SER A 128 5.32 35.56 -3.76
C SER A 128 6.61 36.35 -3.97
N GLU A 129 6.88 36.78 -5.21
CA GLU A 129 8.05 37.59 -5.59
C GLU A 129 7.84 39.09 -5.32
N ASN A 130 6.59 39.54 -5.11
CA ASN A 130 6.28 40.91 -4.79
C ASN A 130 6.62 41.25 -3.33
N ASN A 131 6.73 42.54 -3.02
CA ASN A 131 6.92 43.00 -1.65
C ASN A 131 5.61 42.91 -0.84
N ILE A 132 5.31 41.72 -0.34
CA ILE A 132 4.10 41.41 0.44
C ILE A 132 4.46 41.06 1.88
N ASP A 133 3.44 41.05 2.74
CA ASP A 133 3.61 40.64 4.13
C ASP A 133 4.15 39.19 4.24
N ILE A 134 5.06 38.97 5.17
CA ILE A 134 5.71 37.67 5.42
C ILE A 134 4.66 36.58 5.74
N SER A 135 3.61 36.93 6.46
CA SER A 135 2.52 36.00 6.80
C SER A 135 1.77 35.55 5.54
N LEU A 136 1.49 36.47 4.61
CA LEU A 136 0.87 36.12 3.33
C LEU A 136 1.83 35.31 2.45
N GLN A 137 3.12 35.67 2.42
CA GLN A 137 4.13 34.93 1.65
C GLN A 137 4.23 33.47 2.12
N SER A 138 4.23 33.20 3.43
CA SER A 138 4.22 31.84 3.96
C SER A 138 2.97 31.06 3.56
N LYS A 139 1.77 31.69 3.59
CA LYS A 139 0.50 31.08 3.15
C LYS A 139 0.53 30.73 1.66
N ILE A 140 1.14 31.58 0.83
CA ILE A 140 1.31 31.31 -0.60
C ILE A 140 2.16 30.07 -0.80
N TYR A 141 3.32 29.95 -0.14
CA TYR A 141 4.18 28.78 -0.24
C TYR A 141 3.48 27.50 0.24
N LEU A 142 2.72 27.57 1.34
CA LEU A 142 1.92 26.43 1.80
C LEU A 142 0.86 26.00 0.76
N SER A 143 0.21 26.99 0.11
CA SER A 143 -0.79 26.70 -0.93
C SER A 143 -0.16 26.06 -2.17
N ILE A 144 1.00 26.55 -2.61
CA ILE A 144 1.74 25.95 -3.74
C ILE A 144 2.18 24.51 -3.36
N ALA A 145 2.65 24.30 -2.16
CA ALA A 145 3.03 22.99 -1.65
C ALA A 145 1.85 22.01 -1.68
N GLU A 146 0.65 22.47 -1.28
CA GLU A 146 -0.56 21.66 -1.29
C GLU A 146 -1.00 21.28 -2.70
N ILE A 147 -0.95 22.24 -3.64
CA ILE A 147 -1.27 21.98 -5.06
C ILE A 147 -0.31 20.93 -5.64
N TYR A 148 0.99 21.05 -5.39
CA TYR A 148 1.97 20.05 -5.84
C TYR A 148 1.77 18.68 -5.17
N PHE A 149 1.38 18.67 -3.89
CA PHE A 149 1.08 17.43 -3.18
C PHE A 149 -0.12 16.70 -3.79
N GLU A 150 -1.21 17.41 -4.11
CA GLU A 150 -2.38 16.83 -4.81
C GLU A 150 -2.01 16.26 -6.20
N GLN A 151 -1.02 16.84 -6.86
CA GLN A 151 -0.48 16.33 -8.14
C GLN A 151 0.51 15.16 -7.97
N ASN A 152 0.77 14.69 -6.75
CA ASN A 152 1.81 13.71 -6.42
C ASN A 152 3.25 14.16 -6.77
N LEU A 153 3.48 15.47 -6.94
CA LEU A 153 4.79 16.06 -7.16
C LEU A 153 5.46 16.39 -5.80
N ASN A 154 5.74 15.34 -5.04
CA ASN A 154 6.15 15.46 -3.64
C ASN A 154 7.45 16.24 -3.43
N GLU A 155 8.44 16.13 -4.34
CA GLU A 155 9.68 16.90 -4.27
C GLU A 155 9.39 18.40 -4.28
N LYS A 156 8.66 18.87 -5.28
CA LYS A 156 8.28 20.29 -5.37
C LYS A 156 7.43 20.73 -4.18
N SER A 157 6.54 19.87 -3.70
CA SER A 157 5.76 20.14 -2.49
C SER A 157 6.67 20.39 -1.28
N MET A 158 7.69 19.55 -1.08
CA MET A 158 8.63 19.69 0.04
C MET A 158 9.47 20.95 -0.10
N ASP A 159 9.93 21.32 -1.30
CA ASP A 159 10.69 22.55 -1.53
C ASP A 159 9.88 23.77 -1.09
N TYR A 160 8.62 23.86 -1.45
CA TYR A 160 7.74 24.96 -1.04
C TYR A 160 7.36 24.91 0.45
N LEU A 161 7.29 23.72 1.07
CA LEU A 161 7.13 23.61 2.52
C LEU A 161 8.36 24.17 3.26
N GLU A 162 9.57 23.94 2.77
CA GLU A 162 10.79 24.50 3.34
C GLU A 162 10.80 26.02 3.24
N LEU A 163 10.48 26.58 2.06
CA LEU A 163 10.33 28.01 1.88
C LEU A 163 9.29 28.63 2.84
N ALA A 164 8.18 27.93 3.07
CA ALA A 164 7.18 28.37 4.04
C ALA A 164 7.74 28.35 5.48
N ALA A 165 8.44 27.28 5.87
CA ALA A 165 9.00 27.13 7.20
C ALA A 165 10.06 28.21 7.52
N GLU A 166 10.82 28.66 6.53
CA GLU A 166 11.77 29.76 6.68
C GLU A 166 11.09 31.09 7.02
N LYS A 167 9.91 31.36 6.46
CA LYS A 167 9.18 32.62 6.65
C LYS A 167 8.36 32.67 7.95
N ILE A 168 7.90 31.53 8.43
CA ILE A 168 7.07 31.44 9.63
C ILE A 168 7.90 31.71 10.88
N LYS A 169 7.38 32.55 11.78
CA LYS A 169 8.03 32.86 13.07
C LYS A 169 7.49 31.98 14.19
N GLU A 170 6.22 31.57 14.09
CA GLU A 170 5.55 30.82 15.13
C GLU A 170 6.09 29.39 15.21
N ARG A 171 6.58 29.02 16.40
CA ARG A 171 7.22 27.72 16.63
C ARG A 171 6.29 26.53 16.37
N SER A 172 5.01 26.67 16.76
CA SER A 172 4.02 25.61 16.60
C SER A 172 3.69 25.35 15.14
N GLU A 173 3.67 26.39 14.30
CA GLU A 173 3.47 26.24 12.85
C GLU A 173 4.71 25.65 12.17
N LYS A 174 5.92 26.10 12.55
CA LYS A 174 7.18 25.50 12.08
C LYS A 174 7.26 24.02 12.37
N ASP A 175 6.94 23.63 13.60
CA ASP A 175 6.90 22.25 14.04
C ASP A 175 6.03 21.38 13.11
N GLN A 176 4.81 21.84 12.80
CA GLN A 176 3.88 21.12 11.94
C GLN A 176 4.44 20.94 10.51
N ILE A 177 5.03 22.00 9.95
CA ILE A 177 5.56 21.96 8.58
C ILE A 177 6.78 21.04 8.50
N TYR A 178 7.74 21.19 9.41
CA TYR A 178 8.91 20.32 9.43
C TYR A 178 8.53 18.86 9.71
N PHE A 179 7.50 18.61 10.53
CA PHE A 179 7.00 17.26 10.73
C PHE A 179 6.43 16.67 9.43
N ARG A 180 5.69 17.48 8.66
CA ARG A 180 5.17 17.06 7.34
C ARG A 180 6.30 16.76 6.34
N ILE A 181 7.30 17.63 6.25
CA ILE A 181 8.50 17.42 5.43
C ILE A 181 9.20 16.12 5.84
N ALA A 182 9.41 15.91 7.14
CA ALA A 182 10.09 14.75 7.68
C ALA A 182 9.38 13.43 7.31
N GLU A 183 8.05 13.36 7.47
CA GLU A 183 7.25 12.19 7.13
C GLU A 183 7.23 11.92 5.62
N LEU A 184 7.08 12.96 4.79
CA LEU A 184 7.10 12.81 3.33
C LEU A 184 8.45 12.33 2.82
N SER A 185 9.54 12.94 3.27
CA SER A 185 10.91 12.56 2.92
C SER A 185 11.24 11.14 3.41
N PHE A 186 10.77 10.76 4.60
CA PHE A 186 10.92 9.40 5.12
C PHE A 186 10.24 8.37 4.21
N LYS A 187 9.01 8.65 3.80
CA LYS A 187 8.24 7.79 2.88
C LYS A 187 8.92 7.63 1.51
N GLN A 188 9.56 8.70 1.03
CA GLN A 188 10.31 8.69 -0.24
C GLN A 188 11.72 8.09 -0.09
N LYS A 189 12.12 7.72 1.13
CA LYS A 189 13.47 7.23 1.46
C LYS A 189 14.58 8.29 1.30
N ASP A 190 14.24 9.57 1.20
CA ASP A 190 15.21 10.66 1.37
C ASP A 190 15.51 10.86 2.85
N TYR A 191 16.36 9.96 3.35
CA TYR A 191 16.71 9.94 4.77
C TYR A 191 17.53 11.15 5.20
N SER A 192 18.22 11.83 4.28
CA SER A 192 19.00 13.03 4.58
C SER A 192 18.09 14.20 4.93
N ARG A 193 17.13 14.48 4.05
CA ARG A 193 16.13 15.54 4.24
C ARG A 193 15.23 15.26 5.45
N SER A 194 14.78 14.00 5.58
CA SER A 194 13.98 13.55 6.71
C SER A 194 14.68 13.75 8.05
N LEU A 195 15.96 13.37 8.15
CA LEU A 195 16.78 13.58 9.36
C LEU A 195 16.89 15.05 9.75
N SER A 196 17.17 15.92 8.77
CA SER A 196 17.24 17.37 8.99
C SER A 196 15.92 17.92 9.48
N ALA A 197 14.82 17.54 8.85
CA ALA A 197 13.48 18.00 9.19
C ALA A 197 13.04 17.52 10.59
N TYR A 198 13.29 16.24 10.98
CA TYR A 198 12.99 15.78 12.35
C TYR A 198 13.80 16.52 13.42
N LYS A 199 15.05 16.90 13.15
CA LYS A 199 15.83 17.74 14.06
C LYS A 199 15.21 19.11 14.24
N GLU A 200 14.69 19.73 13.17
CA GLU A 200 13.95 20.99 13.28
C GLU A 200 12.61 20.82 14.01
N VAL A 201 11.91 19.68 13.85
CA VAL A 201 10.75 19.35 14.68
C VAL A 201 11.13 19.38 16.17
N ILE A 202 12.16 18.65 16.57
CA ILE A 202 12.59 18.55 17.98
C ILE A 202 12.92 19.94 18.56
N LYS A 203 13.53 20.79 17.77
CA LYS A 203 13.93 22.16 18.17
C LYS A 203 12.71 23.10 18.35
N ASN A 204 11.64 22.90 17.60
CA ASN A 204 10.49 23.80 17.57
C ASN A 204 9.28 23.29 18.35
N THR A 205 9.11 21.96 18.47
CA THR A 205 7.92 21.38 19.07
C THR A 205 7.84 21.61 20.58
N GLN A 206 6.62 21.88 21.06
CA GLN A 206 6.25 21.87 22.47
C GLN A 206 5.47 20.61 22.86
N ILE A 207 5.21 19.72 21.89
CA ILE A 207 4.40 18.52 22.07
C ILE A 207 5.35 17.35 22.39
N LYS A 208 5.33 16.87 23.64
CA LYS A 208 6.19 15.77 24.11
C LYS A 208 6.12 14.52 23.22
N SER A 209 4.92 14.09 22.84
CA SER A 209 4.75 12.91 21.99
C SER A 209 5.34 13.08 20.59
N ARG A 210 5.28 14.30 20.02
CA ARG A 210 5.89 14.60 18.72
C ARG A 210 7.43 14.62 18.81
N MET A 211 7.97 15.17 19.87
CA MET A 211 9.41 15.14 20.15
C MET A 211 9.91 13.69 20.28
N GLN A 212 9.21 12.87 21.06
CA GLN A 212 9.51 11.45 21.23
C GLN A 212 9.47 10.70 19.89
N LEU A 213 8.38 10.84 19.13
CA LEU A 213 8.24 10.20 17.81
C LEU A 213 9.36 10.62 16.84
N SER A 214 9.71 11.91 16.82
CA SER A 214 10.79 12.42 15.97
C SER A 214 12.14 11.80 16.32
N ASN A 215 12.44 11.64 17.61
CA ASN A 215 13.65 10.97 18.06
C ASN A 215 13.66 9.48 17.66
N LEU A 216 12.54 8.76 17.81
CA LEU A 216 12.43 7.39 17.35
C LEU A 216 12.66 7.28 15.85
N LYS A 217 12.11 8.21 15.06
CA LYS A 217 12.32 8.26 13.61
C LYS A 217 13.79 8.53 13.24
N ILE A 218 14.48 9.40 13.99
CA ILE A 218 15.93 9.63 13.81
C ILE A 218 16.73 8.34 14.05
N VAL A 219 16.39 7.55 15.07
CA VAL A 219 16.99 6.24 15.31
C VAL A 219 16.76 5.32 14.12
N GLN A 220 15.52 5.24 13.61
CA GLN A 220 15.19 4.44 12.44
C GLN A 220 15.99 4.86 11.21
N ILE A 221 16.14 6.17 10.98
CA ILE A 221 16.94 6.70 9.88
C ILE A 221 18.41 6.30 10.03
N TYR A 222 19.00 6.43 11.21
CA TYR A 222 20.38 6.01 11.43
C TYR A 222 20.59 4.53 11.13
N ARG A 223 19.67 3.66 11.57
CA ARG A 223 19.72 2.22 11.23
C ARG A 223 19.62 2.00 9.72
N LEU A 224 18.68 2.67 9.03
CA LEU A 224 18.48 2.55 7.58
C LEU A 224 19.66 3.09 6.75
N GLN A 225 20.42 4.03 7.32
CA GLN A 225 21.67 4.55 6.75
C GLN A 225 22.92 3.74 7.15
N ASN A 226 22.75 2.59 7.81
CA ASN A 226 23.83 1.74 8.34
C ASN A 226 24.72 2.44 9.39
N LYS A 227 24.23 3.50 10.04
CA LYS A 227 24.90 4.21 11.11
C LYS A 227 24.58 3.59 12.48
N TYR A 228 24.91 2.33 12.64
CA TYR A 228 24.48 1.50 13.77
C TYR A 228 24.96 1.98 15.12
N ASP A 229 26.19 2.49 15.22
CA ASP A 229 26.75 3.01 16.47
C ASP A 229 26.02 4.26 16.95
N LEU A 230 25.67 5.15 16.02
CA LEU A 230 24.88 6.35 16.34
C LEU A 230 23.48 5.97 16.81
N ALA A 231 22.83 5.02 16.11
CA ALA A 231 21.52 4.53 16.50
C ALA A 231 21.56 3.89 17.91
N SER A 232 22.53 2.99 18.15
CA SER A 232 22.68 2.30 19.44
C SER A 232 22.97 3.26 20.60
N SER A 233 23.86 4.23 20.39
CA SER A 233 24.19 5.25 21.41
C SER A 233 22.96 6.10 21.76
N LEU A 234 22.22 6.56 20.73
CA LEU A 234 21.03 7.37 20.92
C LEU A 234 19.91 6.59 21.63
N ILE A 235 19.70 5.32 21.27
CA ILE A 235 18.74 4.45 21.97
C ILE A 235 19.09 4.32 23.44
N LYS A 236 20.35 3.99 23.78
CA LYS A 236 20.79 3.79 25.16
C LYS A 236 20.57 5.03 26.01
N ASN A 237 20.89 6.21 25.46
CA ASN A 237 20.68 7.47 26.16
C ASN A 237 19.19 7.74 26.43
N MET A 238 18.32 7.42 25.47
CA MET A 238 16.87 7.65 25.64
C MET A 238 16.22 6.61 26.57
N LEU A 239 16.71 5.38 26.62
CA LEU A 239 16.14 4.34 27.51
C LEU A 239 16.38 4.62 29.01
N ILE A 240 17.34 5.45 29.37
CA ILE A 240 17.59 5.87 30.77
C ILE A 240 16.91 7.20 31.12
N ASP A 241 16.26 7.87 30.17
CA ASP A 241 15.60 9.15 30.36
C ASP A 241 14.07 8.98 30.31
N GLU A 242 13.40 9.20 31.44
CA GLU A 242 11.94 9.07 31.59
C GLU A 242 11.14 9.95 30.64
N ASN A 243 11.76 11.00 30.09
CA ASN A 243 11.13 11.83 29.07
C ASN A 243 10.76 11.04 27.81
N TYR A 244 11.39 9.91 27.55
CA TYR A 244 11.15 9.03 26.40
C TYR A 244 10.31 7.78 26.72
N GLN A 245 9.76 7.67 27.91
CA GLN A 245 8.98 6.50 28.32
C GLN A 245 7.88 6.12 27.31
N GLY A 246 7.24 7.12 26.67
CA GLY A 246 6.19 6.88 25.66
C GLY A 246 6.66 6.16 24.39
N ILE A 247 7.97 6.03 24.17
CA ILE A 247 8.54 5.35 23.01
C ILE A 247 9.52 4.21 23.39
N TYR A 248 9.58 3.81 24.65
CA TYR A 248 10.51 2.75 25.08
C TYR A 248 10.31 1.46 24.29
N ALA A 249 9.08 1.02 24.08
CA ALA A 249 8.80 -0.16 23.26
C ALA A 249 9.39 -0.05 21.84
N GLY A 250 9.27 1.12 21.22
CA GLY A 250 9.85 1.38 19.90
C GLY A 250 11.39 1.40 19.92
N LEU A 251 11.99 1.97 20.98
CA LEU A 251 13.45 1.99 21.13
C LEU A 251 14.02 0.58 21.35
N GLU A 252 13.36 -0.23 22.19
CA GLU A 252 13.74 -1.63 22.41
C GLU A 252 13.61 -2.46 21.13
N LEU A 253 12.57 -2.22 20.34
CA LEU A 253 12.39 -2.90 19.05
C LEU A 253 13.49 -2.51 18.04
N GLU A 254 13.85 -1.24 17.97
CA GLU A 254 14.95 -0.80 17.10
C GLU A 254 16.30 -1.35 17.59
N LEU A 255 16.51 -1.47 18.92
CA LEU A 255 17.69 -2.12 19.48
C LEU A 255 17.74 -3.61 19.15
N ALA A 256 16.61 -4.32 19.23
CA ALA A 256 16.52 -5.70 18.77
C ALA A 256 16.92 -5.84 17.31
N LYS A 257 16.39 -4.98 16.42
CA LYS A 257 16.77 -4.97 15.00
C LYS A 257 18.27 -4.73 14.77
N LEU A 258 18.90 -3.89 15.59
CA LEU A 258 20.36 -3.69 15.54
C LEU A 258 21.11 -4.97 15.95
N TYR A 259 20.65 -5.70 16.97
CA TYR A 259 21.25 -6.99 17.35
C TYR A 259 21.10 -8.03 16.23
N GLN A 260 19.96 -8.06 15.56
CA GLN A 260 19.75 -8.94 14.40
C GLN A 260 20.78 -8.68 13.29
N ILE A 261 21.00 -7.39 12.93
CA ILE A 261 21.98 -6.99 11.92
C ILE A 261 23.40 -7.36 12.34
N GLN A 262 23.71 -7.30 13.63
CA GLN A 262 25.00 -7.69 14.21
C GLN A 262 25.15 -9.21 14.40
N ASN A 263 24.17 -10.02 14.00
CA ASN A 263 24.12 -11.48 14.21
C ASN A 263 24.15 -11.89 15.70
N LYS A 264 23.73 -11.02 16.61
CA LYS A 264 23.59 -11.29 18.04
C LYS A 264 22.21 -11.88 18.32
N ASN A 265 22.06 -13.17 18.00
CA ASN A 265 20.74 -13.80 17.98
C ASN A 265 20.11 -13.94 19.37
N ASP A 266 20.88 -14.24 20.40
CA ASP A 266 20.36 -14.42 21.77
C ASP A 266 19.85 -13.11 22.35
N GLU A 267 20.60 -12.01 22.15
CA GLU A 267 20.18 -10.67 22.55
C GLU A 267 18.95 -10.20 21.75
N TYR A 268 18.90 -10.52 20.45
CA TYR A 268 17.75 -10.24 19.60
C TYR A 268 16.48 -10.89 20.13
N ILE A 269 16.51 -12.20 20.37
CA ILE A 269 15.36 -12.97 20.88
C ILE A 269 14.98 -12.53 22.28
N SER A 270 15.98 -12.31 23.17
CA SER A 270 15.74 -11.81 24.53
C SER A 270 15.02 -10.46 24.53
N ARG A 271 15.42 -9.51 23.65
CA ARG A 271 14.75 -8.22 23.53
C ARG A 271 13.33 -8.33 23.02
N LEU A 272 13.09 -9.12 21.97
CA LEU A 272 11.73 -9.33 21.46
C LEU A 272 10.80 -9.93 22.54
N ASN A 273 11.26 -10.92 23.29
CA ASN A 273 10.50 -11.48 24.40
C ASN A 273 10.24 -10.44 25.50
N GLY A 274 11.24 -9.61 25.82
CA GLY A 274 11.10 -8.50 26.75
C GLY A 274 10.00 -7.52 26.29
N ILE A 275 9.98 -7.15 25.02
CA ILE A 275 8.95 -6.24 24.48
C ILE A 275 7.55 -6.82 24.61
N VAL A 276 7.36 -8.10 24.26
CA VAL A 276 6.05 -8.77 24.39
C VAL A 276 5.59 -8.83 25.84
N LYS A 277 6.50 -9.02 26.77
CA LYS A 277 6.22 -9.11 28.22
C LYS A 277 5.94 -7.75 28.85
N ASP A 278 6.80 -6.75 28.56
CA ASP A 278 6.83 -5.50 29.30
C ASP A 278 5.97 -4.40 28.67
N TYR A 279 5.69 -4.52 27.35
CA TYR A 279 4.85 -3.58 26.58
C TYR A 279 3.69 -4.28 25.84
N PRO A 280 2.85 -5.07 26.55
CA PRO A 280 1.76 -5.80 25.91
C PRO A 280 0.74 -4.84 25.28
N ARG A 281 0.03 -5.35 24.28
CA ARG A 281 -1.02 -4.63 23.54
C ARG A 281 -0.54 -3.38 22.81
N THR A 282 0.72 -3.36 22.36
CA THR A 282 1.31 -2.32 21.53
C THR A 282 1.55 -2.82 20.11
N LYS A 283 1.75 -1.90 19.18
CA LYS A 283 2.17 -2.26 17.82
C LYS A 283 3.55 -2.92 17.80
N GLU A 284 4.40 -2.53 18.74
CA GLU A 284 5.75 -3.07 18.92
C GLU A 284 5.73 -4.51 19.44
N SER A 285 4.84 -4.84 20.39
CA SER A 285 4.69 -6.22 20.85
C SER A 285 4.10 -7.12 19.78
N ALA A 286 3.18 -6.61 18.94
CA ALA A 286 2.67 -7.35 17.80
C ALA A 286 3.75 -7.62 16.73
N GLU A 287 4.60 -6.62 16.42
CA GLU A 287 5.74 -6.80 15.52
C GLU A 287 6.75 -7.78 16.12
N SER A 288 7.06 -7.66 17.42
CA SER A 288 7.97 -8.57 18.13
C SER A 288 7.44 -10.01 18.12
N SER A 289 6.15 -10.22 18.33
CA SER A 289 5.52 -11.55 18.22
C SER A 289 5.66 -12.13 16.81
N PHE A 290 5.47 -11.32 15.77
CA PHE A 290 5.67 -11.76 14.40
C PHE A 290 7.14 -12.17 14.15
N LEU A 291 8.10 -11.35 14.59
CA LEU A 291 9.53 -11.59 14.40
C LEU A 291 10.02 -12.83 15.21
N LEU A 292 9.45 -13.07 16.40
CA LEU A 292 9.67 -14.30 17.16
C LEU A 292 9.16 -15.52 16.38
N GLY A 293 7.96 -15.42 15.81
CA GLY A 293 7.40 -16.46 14.94
C GLY A 293 8.29 -16.79 13.75
N GLU A 294 8.81 -15.78 13.04
CA GLU A 294 9.74 -15.95 11.92
C GLU A 294 11.05 -16.62 12.38
N SER A 295 11.61 -16.19 13.51
CA SER A 295 12.85 -16.78 14.04
C SER A 295 12.64 -18.23 14.45
N THR A 296 11.53 -18.53 15.09
CA THR A 296 11.18 -19.89 15.56
C THR A 296 10.89 -20.82 14.37
N LEU A 297 10.16 -20.32 13.38
CA LEU A 297 9.84 -21.08 12.17
C LEU A 297 11.09 -21.42 11.35
N ILE A 298 11.95 -20.42 11.09
CA ILE A 298 13.06 -20.56 10.12
C ILE A 298 14.31 -21.15 10.78
N LYS A 299 14.65 -20.71 12.02
CA LYS A 299 15.90 -21.14 12.68
C LYS A 299 15.73 -22.39 13.51
N SER A 300 14.73 -22.42 14.39
CA SER A 300 14.53 -23.52 15.34
C SER A 300 13.66 -24.64 14.78
N ARG A 301 12.84 -24.35 13.77
CA ARG A 301 11.87 -25.29 13.18
C ARG A 301 10.82 -25.80 14.17
N GLU A 302 10.50 -25.00 15.16
CA GLU A 302 9.50 -25.29 16.19
C GLU A 302 8.12 -24.74 15.76
N PHE A 303 7.39 -25.53 14.98
CA PHE A 303 6.15 -25.11 14.33
C PHE A 303 5.06 -24.70 15.33
N ASP A 304 4.92 -25.42 16.45
CA ASP A 304 3.90 -25.13 17.46
C ASP A 304 4.16 -23.79 18.16
N ASP A 305 5.40 -23.50 18.51
CA ASP A 305 5.80 -22.23 19.08
C ASP A 305 5.65 -21.09 18.07
N ALA A 306 6.02 -21.32 16.80
CA ALA A 306 5.81 -20.35 15.74
C ALA A 306 4.31 -20.01 15.56
N LEU A 307 3.43 -21.02 15.57
CA LEU A 307 1.97 -20.82 15.51
C LEU A 307 1.48 -19.97 16.69
N ARG A 308 1.99 -20.23 17.91
CA ARG A 308 1.65 -19.45 19.10
C ARG A 308 2.03 -17.98 18.92
N TYR A 309 3.25 -17.70 18.49
CA TYR A 309 3.72 -16.33 18.27
C TYR A 309 2.92 -15.62 17.17
N TYR A 310 2.63 -16.27 16.05
CA TYR A 310 1.80 -15.66 14.99
C TYR A 310 0.36 -15.40 15.45
N ALA A 311 -0.22 -16.27 16.28
CA ALA A 311 -1.54 -16.06 16.85
C ALA A 311 -1.57 -14.84 17.80
N MET A 312 -0.48 -14.58 18.52
CA MET A 312 -0.35 -13.43 19.42
C MET A 312 -0.39 -12.09 18.67
N VAL A 313 0.06 -12.00 17.41
CA VAL A 313 0.13 -10.73 16.66
C VAL A 313 -1.18 -9.96 16.71
N ARG A 314 -2.31 -10.64 16.48
CA ARG A 314 -3.63 -10.00 16.48
C ARG A 314 -4.13 -9.64 17.89
N SER A 315 -3.80 -10.44 18.90
CA SER A 315 -4.18 -10.15 20.28
C SER A 315 -3.36 -9.00 20.87
N GLU A 316 -2.10 -8.87 20.46
CA GLU A 316 -1.25 -7.77 20.86
C GLU A 316 -1.68 -6.44 20.21
N PHE A 317 -1.97 -6.44 18.91
CA PHE A 317 -2.45 -5.23 18.25
C PHE A 317 -3.37 -5.54 17.05
N ARG A 318 -4.66 -5.30 17.23
CA ARG A 318 -5.70 -5.67 16.24
C ARG A 318 -5.49 -5.05 14.85
N SER A 319 -4.93 -3.84 14.78
CA SER A 319 -4.63 -3.13 13.52
C SER A 319 -3.17 -3.28 13.07
N SER A 320 -2.43 -4.27 13.58
CA SER A 320 -1.05 -4.51 13.18
C SER A 320 -0.93 -4.76 11.67
N LEU A 321 0.09 -4.16 11.07
CA LEU A 321 0.45 -4.40 9.67
C LEU A 321 0.84 -5.87 9.41
N PHE A 322 1.29 -6.58 10.46
CA PHE A 322 1.73 -7.97 10.38
C PHE A 322 0.58 -8.99 10.47
N ASN A 323 -0.66 -8.58 10.76
CA ASN A 323 -1.79 -9.50 10.91
C ASN A 323 -2.02 -10.40 9.70
N LYS A 324 -1.98 -9.83 8.49
CA LYS A 324 -2.18 -10.60 7.25
C LYS A 324 -1.05 -11.60 7.02
N SER A 325 0.19 -11.17 7.24
CA SER A 325 1.36 -12.02 7.12
C SER A 325 1.36 -13.15 8.15
N ALA A 326 1.02 -12.85 9.41
CA ALA A 326 0.90 -13.86 10.46
C ALA A 326 -0.20 -14.90 10.14
N GLN A 327 -1.36 -14.47 9.65
CA GLN A 327 -2.42 -15.38 9.22
C GLN A 327 -1.99 -16.28 8.04
N LEU A 328 -1.22 -15.72 7.10
CA LEU A 328 -0.65 -16.49 5.99
C LEU A 328 0.32 -17.55 6.53
N ARG A 329 1.24 -17.18 7.43
CA ARG A 329 2.18 -18.11 8.06
C ARG A 329 1.47 -19.24 8.82
N ILE A 330 0.40 -18.93 9.56
CA ILE A 330 -0.43 -19.94 10.24
C ILE A 330 -1.03 -20.91 9.20
N LYS A 331 -1.58 -20.39 8.11
CA LYS A 331 -2.14 -21.23 7.04
C LYS A 331 -1.08 -22.12 6.38
N GLU A 332 0.12 -21.58 6.13
CA GLU A 332 1.24 -22.31 5.53
C GLU A 332 1.70 -23.45 6.44
N ILE A 333 1.92 -23.18 7.73
CA ILE A 333 2.30 -24.21 8.73
C ILE A 333 1.22 -25.29 8.84
N ASN A 334 -0.05 -24.91 8.94
CA ASN A 334 -1.15 -25.88 9.02
C ASN A 334 -1.26 -26.72 7.75
N THR A 335 -1.03 -26.11 6.58
CA THR A 335 -1.01 -26.85 5.30
C THR A 335 0.16 -27.82 5.23
N PHE A 336 1.34 -27.38 5.67
CA PHE A 336 2.53 -28.24 5.75
C PHE A 336 2.29 -29.43 6.69
N SER A 337 1.80 -29.19 7.91
CA SER A 337 1.51 -30.23 8.91
C SER A 337 0.50 -31.22 8.37
N LYS A 338 -0.55 -30.75 7.71
CA LYS A 338 -1.56 -31.61 7.08
C LYS A 338 -0.93 -32.50 5.99
N LEU A 339 -0.21 -31.90 5.05
CA LEU A 339 0.43 -32.64 3.96
C LEU A 339 1.47 -33.64 4.47
N LYS A 340 2.22 -33.25 5.48
CA LYS A 340 3.24 -34.09 6.12
C LYS A 340 2.61 -35.30 6.81
N ASN A 341 1.53 -35.10 7.59
CA ASN A 341 0.81 -36.17 8.26
C ASN A 341 0.14 -37.12 7.26
N GLU A 342 -0.46 -36.59 6.19
CA GLU A 342 -1.04 -37.42 5.12
C GLU A 342 0.03 -38.26 4.40
N TYR A 343 1.20 -37.66 4.13
CA TYR A 343 2.31 -38.37 3.51
C TYR A 343 2.91 -39.45 4.44
N ASP A 344 3.10 -39.17 5.72
CA ASP A 344 3.62 -40.12 6.69
C ASP A 344 2.64 -41.27 6.92
N ALA A 345 1.36 -41.00 6.97
CA ALA A 345 0.31 -42.02 7.03
C ALA A 345 0.33 -42.94 5.79
N TRP A 346 0.53 -42.34 4.60
CA TRP A 346 0.68 -43.09 3.36
C TRP A 346 1.93 -43.98 3.37
N VAL A 347 3.09 -43.48 3.82
CA VAL A 347 4.33 -44.26 3.95
C VAL A 347 4.15 -45.43 4.91
N ASN A 348 3.53 -45.19 6.05
CA ASN A 348 3.29 -46.25 7.06
C ASN A 348 2.33 -47.32 6.53
N ALA A 349 1.28 -46.94 5.83
CA ALA A 349 0.37 -47.90 5.19
C ALA A 349 1.08 -48.74 4.11
N ALA A 350 1.93 -48.13 3.29
CA ALA A 350 2.72 -48.82 2.27
C ALA A 350 3.71 -49.83 2.88
N LEU A 351 4.32 -49.51 4.01
CA LEU A 351 5.21 -50.42 4.74
C LEU A 351 4.44 -51.61 5.34
N LEU A 352 3.24 -51.40 5.87
CA LEU A 352 2.38 -52.47 6.41
C LEU A 352 1.87 -53.41 5.32
N ASP A 353 1.52 -52.89 4.13
CA ASP A 353 1.04 -53.70 2.99
C ASP A 353 2.17 -54.55 2.40
N THR A 354 3.39 -54.05 2.34
CA THR A 354 4.55 -54.85 1.90
C THR A 354 4.90 -55.96 2.88
N ALA A 355 4.62 -55.78 4.17
CA ALA A 355 4.84 -56.79 5.22
C ALA A 355 3.75 -57.90 5.21
N LYS A 356 2.56 -57.69 4.67
CA LYS A 356 1.41 -58.60 4.74
C LYS A 356 1.12 -59.39 3.46
N ASN A 357 1.95 -59.24 2.41
CA ASN A 357 1.69 -59.94 1.13
C ASN A 357 0.20 -60.02 0.80
N MET A 358 -0.30 -59.14 0.00
CA MET A 358 -1.35 -59.34 -0.99
C MET A 358 -2.33 -58.21 -1.18
N ASN A 359 -2.67 -58.08 -2.43
CA ASN A 359 -3.67 -57.20 -3.07
C ASN A 359 -3.26 -55.72 -3.14
N LYS A 360 -2.67 -55.43 -4.28
CA LYS A 360 -2.42 -54.11 -4.84
C LYS A 360 -3.63 -53.21 -4.73
N GLN A 361 -3.84 -52.57 -3.61
CA GLN A 361 -4.44 -51.27 -3.65
C GLN A 361 -3.45 -50.37 -4.40
N SER A 362 -3.79 -49.95 -5.60
CA SER A 362 -2.99 -49.04 -6.39
C SER A 362 -2.93 -47.72 -5.62
N PHE A 363 -1.87 -47.55 -4.81
CA PHE A 363 -1.58 -46.25 -4.18
C PHE A 363 -1.68 -45.18 -5.26
N ASN A 364 -2.48 -44.16 -5.00
CA ASN A 364 -2.68 -43.08 -5.95
C ASN A 364 -1.40 -42.21 -6.01
N ASN A 365 -0.42 -42.67 -6.81
CA ASN A 365 0.85 -42.00 -7.01
C ASN A 365 0.69 -40.52 -7.40
N LYS A 366 -0.44 -40.17 -8.04
CA LYS A 366 -0.77 -38.79 -8.39
C LYS A 366 -1.05 -37.93 -7.16
N ALA A 367 -1.76 -38.46 -6.16
CA ALA A 367 -2.01 -37.76 -4.89
C ALA A 367 -0.72 -37.61 -4.08
N THR A 368 0.09 -38.69 -4.00
CA THR A 368 1.40 -38.68 -3.33
C THR A 368 2.35 -37.67 -3.96
N ALA A 369 2.40 -37.59 -5.30
CA ALA A 369 3.20 -36.61 -6.01
C ALA A 369 2.80 -35.18 -5.66
N LYS A 370 1.49 -34.90 -5.52
CA LYS A 370 1.01 -33.58 -5.10
C LYS A 370 1.39 -33.24 -3.66
N MET A 371 1.30 -34.22 -2.74
CA MET A 371 1.73 -34.00 -1.34
C MET A 371 3.23 -33.69 -1.27
N LEU A 372 4.07 -34.51 -1.91
CA LEU A 372 5.54 -34.30 -1.94
C LEU A 372 5.90 -32.95 -2.55
N TYR A 373 5.25 -32.56 -3.65
CA TYR A 373 5.49 -31.27 -4.26
C TYR A 373 5.06 -30.12 -3.32
N GLY A 374 3.87 -30.19 -2.73
CA GLY A 374 3.38 -29.15 -1.82
C GLY A 374 4.25 -29.00 -0.57
N ILE A 375 4.76 -30.10 0.00
CA ILE A 375 5.73 -30.05 1.11
C ILE A 375 7.02 -29.38 0.67
N ALA A 376 7.59 -29.78 -0.48
CA ALA A 376 8.82 -29.21 -1.00
C ALA A 376 8.70 -27.71 -1.32
N GLU A 377 7.58 -27.30 -1.87
CA GLU A 377 7.27 -25.90 -2.18
C GLU A 377 7.23 -25.04 -0.91
N LEU A 378 6.54 -25.51 0.14
CA LEU A 378 6.49 -24.82 1.43
C LEU A 378 7.88 -24.74 2.09
N GLU A 379 8.66 -25.84 2.04
CA GLU A 379 10.02 -25.88 2.59
C GLU A 379 10.94 -24.88 1.89
N ALA A 380 10.94 -24.85 0.56
CA ALA A 380 11.84 -23.99 -0.21
C ALA A 380 11.42 -22.52 -0.18
N LEU A 381 10.15 -22.23 -0.48
CA LEU A 381 9.71 -20.86 -0.75
C LEU A 381 9.21 -20.11 0.51
N HIS A 382 8.73 -20.86 1.51
CA HIS A 382 8.10 -20.25 2.67
C HIS A 382 8.88 -20.44 3.97
N PHE A 383 9.59 -21.58 4.11
CA PHE A 383 10.34 -21.91 5.34
C PHE A 383 11.86 -21.79 5.17
N SER A 384 12.32 -21.37 4.00
CA SER A 384 13.74 -21.16 3.68
C SER A 384 14.62 -22.40 3.97
N SER A 385 14.04 -23.60 3.82
CA SER A 385 14.72 -24.87 4.11
C SER A 385 14.96 -25.66 2.82
N MET A 386 15.97 -25.20 2.06
CA MET A 386 16.29 -25.76 0.75
C MET A 386 16.71 -27.25 0.82
N ASP A 387 17.49 -27.62 1.84
CA ASP A 387 17.90 -29.02 2.05
C ASP A 387 16.71 -29.95 2.26
N SER A 388 15.76 -29.53 3.08
CA SER A 388 14.54 -30.28 3.32
C SER A 388 13.69 -30.37 2.05
N ALA A 389 13.58 -29.29 1.29
CA ALA A 389 12.89 -29.26 0.01
C ALA A 389 13.48 -30.26 -0.99
N LEU A 390 14.82 -30.33 -1.09
CA LEU A 390 15.51 -31.29 -1.97
C LEU A 390 15.16 -32.74 -1.64
N ILE A 391 15.06 -33.10 -0.35
CA ILE A 391 14.67 -34.47 0.08
C ILE A 391 13.29 -34.84 -0.48
N TYR A 392 12.30 -33.92 -0.41
CA TYR A 392 10.95 -34.19 -0.90
C TYR A 392 10.85 -34.15 -2.43
N ILE A 393 11.63 -33.27 -3.08
CA ILE A 393 11.73 -33.22 -4.54
C ILE A 393 12.35 -34.52 -5.08
N ASP A 394 13.40 -35.04 -4.45
CA ASP A 394 14.03 -36.30 -4.88
C ASP A 394 13.09 -37.50 -4.73
N LYS A 395 12.32 -37.56 -3.64
CA LYS A 395 11.28 -38.56 -3.49
C LYS A 395 10.22 -38.45 -4.59
N LEU A 396 9.83 -37.20 -4.97
CA LEU A 396 8.88 -36.97 -6.06
C LEU A 396 9.44 -37.40 -7.42
N ILE A 397 10.67 -37.03 -7.73
CA ILE A 397 11.32 -37.39 -9.02
C ILE A 397 11.44 -38.91 -9.19
N ASN A 398 11.69 -39.62 -8.09
CA ASN A 398 11.82 -41.07 -8.07
C ASN A 398 10.47 -41.81 -8.00
N LEU A 399 9.37 -41.12 -7.83
CA LEU A 399 8.04 -41.73 -7.74
C LEU A 399 7.57 -42.18 -9.13
N LYS A 400 7.06 -43.41 -9.25
CA LYS A 400 6.47 -43.90 -10.50
C LYS A 400 5.19 -43.13 -10.85
N ASN A 401 4.93 -42.86 -12.15
CA ASN A 401 3.73 -42.18 -12.66
C ASN A 401 3.54 -40.73 -12.18
N ASN A 402 4.63 -39.97 -12.03
CA ASN A 402 4.65 -38.57 -11.59
C ASN A 402 4.68 -37.55 -12.75
N LYS A 403 4.51 -37.95 -14.01
CA LYS A 403 4.75 -37.13 -15.22
C LYS A 403 4.15 -35.72 -15.16
N HIS A 404 2.99 -35.56 -14.53
CA HIS A 404 2.28 -34.27 -14.44
C HIS A 404 2.95 -33.22 -13.53
N LEU A 405 3.85 -33.63 -12.64
CA LEU A 405 4.62 -32.73 -11.77
C LEU A 405 6.14 -32.83 -11.96
N LEU A 406 6.60 -33.79 -12.79
CA LEU A 406 8.03 -34.05 -12.94
C LEU A 406 8.77 -32.86 -13.54
N ALA A 407 8.21 -32.20 -14.55
CA ALA A 407 8.81 -30.99 -15.13
C ALA A 407 8.96 -29.89 -14.08
N LYS A 408 7.92 -29.65 -13.28
CA LYS A 408 7.93 -28.65 -12.21
C LYS A 408 8.94 -28.99 -11.10
N ALA A 409 9.05 -30.27 -10.74
CA ALA A 409 10.03 -30.76 -9.76
C ALA A 409 11.47 -30.63 -10.25
N LEU A 410 11.75 -31.01 -11.50
CA LEU A 410 13.08 -30.85 -12.11
C LEU A 410 13.51 -29.39 -12.16
N TYR A 411 12.60 -28.50 -12.54
CA TYR A 411 12.84 -27.06 -12.55
C TYR A 411 13.16 -26.54 -11.14
N MET A 412 12.30 -26.83 -10.16
CA MET A 412 12.52 -26.40 -8.78
C MET A 412 13.83 -26.91 -8.20
N LYS A 413 14.17 -28.18 -8.44
CA LYS A 413 15.46 -28.74 -8.02
C LYS A 413 16.62 -28.01 -8.68
N SER A 414 16.55 -27.73 -9.98
CA SER A 414 17.62 -27.04 -10.68
C SER A 414 17.86 -25.61 -10.15
N VAL A 415 16.80 -24.88 -9.78
CA VAL A 415 16.90 -23.54 -9.20
C VAL A 415 17.56 -23.60 -7.81
N ILE A 416 17.15 -24.54 -6.96
CA ILE A 416 17.75 -24.72 -5.63
C ILE A 416 19.24 -25.07 -5.74
N LEU A 417 19.62 -25.94 -6.67
CA LEU A 417 21.02 -26.33 -6.87
C LEU A 417 21.85 -25.16 -7.42
N ASP A 418 21.28 -24.30 -8.26
CA ASP A 418 21.95 -23.08 -8.70
C ASP A 418 22.28 -22.15 -7.52
N GLU A 419 21.36 -21.99 -6.58
CA GLU A 419 21.58 -21.20 -5.35
C GLU A 419 22.67 -21.81 -4.46
N PHE A 420 22.77 -23.14 -4.40
CA PHE A 420 23.86 -23.86 -3.72
C PHE A 420 25.18 -23.89 -4.50
N LYS A 421 25.26 -23.21 -5.65
CA LYS A 421 26.44 -23.20 -6.54
C LYS A 421 26.84 -24.58 -7.05
N GLN A 422 25.90 -25.52 -7.13
CA GLN A 422 26.06 -26.85 -7.71
C GLN A 422 25.67 -26.81 -9.20
N ALA A 423 26.36 -25.97 -9.96
CA ALA A 423 26.01 -25.61 -11.33
C ALA A 423 25.97 -26.81 -12.31
N GLU A 424 26.82 -27.81 -12.14
CA GLU A 424 26.84 -28.98 -13.03
C GLU A 424 25.60 -29.86 -12.87
N GLU A 425 25.17 -30.13 -11.62
CA GLU A 425 23.94 -30.89 -11.36
C GLU A 425 22.72 -30.12 -11.84
N ALA A 426 22.66 -28.80 -11.56
CA ALA A 426 21.60 -27.94 -12.04
C ALA A 426 21.48 -27.95 -13.56
N ARG A 427 22.63 -27.88 -14.28
CA ARG A 427 22.70 -27.95 -15.75
C ARG A 427 22.21 -29.28 -16.29
N MET A 428 22.57 -30.39 -15.67
CA MET A 428 22.10 -31.74 -16.06
C MET A 428 20.57 -31.83 -15.92
N LEU A 429 19.99 -31.30 -14.84
CA LEU A 429 18.55 -31.30 -14.64
C LEU A 429 17.83 -30.40 -15.63
N LYS A 430 18.37 -29.21 -15.92
CA LYS A 430 17.84 -28.30 -16.95
C LYS A 430 17.84 -28.97 -18.33
N SER A 431 18.93 -29.62 -18.71
CA SER A 431 19.02 -30.35 -19.96
C SER A 431 18.01 -31.50 -20.03
N ARG A 432 17.88 -32.28 -18.95
CA ARG A 432 16.89 -33.34 -18.85
C ARG A 432 15.44 -32.78 -18.99
N LEU A 433 15.13 -31.65 -18.34
CA LEU A 433 13.83 -31.03 -18.40
C LEU A 433 13.49 -30.58 -19.83
N ILE A 434 14.44 -29.93 -20.53
CA ILE A 434 14.26 -29.50 -21.92
C ILE A 434 14.03 -30.71 -22.84
N LEU A 435 14.75 -31.80 -22.62
CA LEU A 435 14.66 -33.00 -23.45
C LEU A 435 13.35 -33.77 -23.22
N GLU A 436 12.95 -33.97 -21.96
CA GLU A 436 11.76 -34.76 -21.60
C GLU A 436 10.46 -33.96 -21.71
N PHE A 437 10.53 -32.63 -21.53
CA PHE A 437 9.35 -31.75 -21.47
C PHE A 437 9.54 -30.46 -22.28
N PRO A 438 9.85 -30.53 -23.58
CA PRO A 438 10.19 -29.35 -24.40
C PRO A 438 9.09 -28.32 -24.52
N GLN A 439 7.83 -28.71 -24.35
CA GLN A 439 6.65 -27.85 -24.44
C GLN A 439 6.19 -27.30 -23.07
N SER A 440 6.96 -27.52 -22.00
CA SER A 440 6.59 -27.01 -20.67
C SER A 440 7.03 -25.56 -20.49
N ASP A 441 6.23 -24.78 -19.73
CA ASP A 441 6.60 -23.41 -19.34
C ASP A 441 7.96 -23.35 -18.63
N TYR A 442 8.34 -24.44 -17.95
CA TYR A 442 9.63 -24.55 -17.25
C TYR A 442 10.81 -24.72 -18.22
N ALA A 443 10.63 -25.45 -19.31
CA ALA A 443 11.65 -25.55 -20.36
C ALA A 443 11.83 -24.20 -21.06
N PHE A 444 10.73 -23.51 -21.37
CA PHE A 444 10.78 -22.14 -21.92
C PHE A 444 11.43 -21.15 -20.97
N ALA A 445 11.13 -21.22 -19.66
CA ALA A 445 11.77 -20.35 -18.66
C ALA A 445 13.30 -20.54 -18.64
N ILE A 446 13.80 -21.78 -18.74
CA ILE A 446 15.23 -22.07 -18.81
C ILE A 446 15.83 -21.53 -20.12
N LEU A 447 15.20 -21.80 -21.25
CA LEU A 447 15.68 -21.35 -22.57
C LEU A 447 15.74 -19.82 -22.68
N ASN A 448 14.79 -19.11 -22.05
CA ASN A 448 14.76 -17.65 -22.06
C ASN A 448 15.68 -16.99 -21.02
N SER A 449 16.07 -17.70 -19.96
CA SER A 449 17.00 -17.19 -18.95
C SER A 449 18.45 -17.22 -19.39
N ASP A 450 18.78 -18.06 -20.39
CA ASP A 450 20.12 -18.21 -20.94
C ASP A 450 20.22 -17.44 -22.28
N SER A 451 20.96 -16.34 -22.29
CA SER A 451 21.09 -15.41 -23.42
C SER A 451 21.72 -16.04 -24.71
N SER A 452 22.06 -17.31 -24.67
CA SER A 452 22.56 -18.07 -25.81
C SER A 452 21.47 -18.66 -26.71
N PHE A 453 20.21 -18.59 -26.31
CA PHE A 453 19.09 -19.10 -27.12
C PHE A 453 18.31 -17.95 -27.74
N SER A 454 18.10 -17.98 -29.06
CA SER A 454 17.44 -16.92 -29.83
C SER A 454 15.98 -16.67 -29.41
N ASN A 455 15.65 -15.39 -29.26
CA ASN A 455 14.38 -14.85 -28.76
C ASN A 455 13.15 -15.00 -29.71
N ASP A 456 13.12 -15.96 -30.64
CA ASP A 456 12.11 -15.98 -31.70
C ASP A 456 10.81 -16.75 -31.34
N ILE A 457 10.73 -17.38 -30.17
CA ILE A 457 9.53 -18.12 -29.75
C ILE A 457 8.88 -17.44 -28.53
N LYS A 458 7.84 -16.64 -28.77
CA LYS A 458 7.02 -16.10 -27.69
C LYS A 458 6.26 -17.23 -26.99
N THR A 459 6.38 -17.32 -25.67
CA THR A 459 5.60 -18.27 -24.85
C THR A 459 4.15 -17.78 -24.72
N SER A 460 3.24 -18.69 -24.33
CA SER A 460 1.85 -18.29 -23.97
C SER A 460 1.82 -17.21 -22.89
N ASN A 461 2.79 -17.20 -21.97
CA ASN A 461 2.90 -16.18 -20.93
C ASN A 461 3.37 -14.83 -21.50
N ASP A 462 4.31 -14.81 -22.42
CA ASP A 462 4.76 -13.57 -23.07
C ASP A 462 3.63 -12.92 -23.89
N ILE A 463 2.86 -13.74 -24.61
CA ILE A 463 1.67 -13.31 -25.35
C ILE A 463 0.60 -12.79 -24.40
N LEU A 464 0.42 -13.42 -23.22
CA LEU A 464 -0.52 -12.98 -22.19
C LEU A 464 -0.14 -11.59 -21.64
N ILE A 465 1.13 -11.38 -21.31
CA ILE A 465 1.64 -10.09 -20.85
C ILE A 465 1.44 -9.01 -21.93
N GLU A 466 1.73 -9.34 -23.18
CA GLU A 466 1.52 -8.43 -24.31
C GLU A 466 0.02 -8.08 -24.47
N ALA A 467 -0.86 -9.07 -24.36
CA ALA A 467 -2.30 -8.87 -24.42
C ALA A 467 -2.81 -7.99 -23.28
N GLU A 468 -2.32 -8.19 -22.05
CA GLU A 468 -2.65 -7.34 -20.88
C GLU A 468 -2.20 -5.88 -21.09
N GLN A 469 -1.00 -5.66 -21.63
CA GLN A 469 -0.49 -4.31 -21.95
C GLN A 469 -1.31 -3.64 -23.05
N LYS A 470 -1.69 -4.39 -24.10
CA LYS A 470 -2.48 -3.88 -25.24
C LYS A 470 -3.93 -3.61 -24.88
N TRP A 471 -4.49 -4.24 -23.87
CA TRP A 471 -5.91 -4.12 -23.52
C TRP A 471 -6.43 -2.69 -23.38
N LYS A 472 -5.62 -1.79 -22.84
CA LYS A 472 -5.98 -0.37 -22.66
C LYS A 472 -5.73 0.49 -23.92
N ILE A 473 -4.87 0.04 -24.82
CA ILE A 473 -4.38 0.82 -25.96
C ILE A 473 -5.08 0.37 -27.25
N ASP A 474 -5.14 -0.94 -27.46
CA ASP A 474 -5.76 -1.60 -28.63
C ASP A 474 -6.51 -2.87 -28.16
N PRO A 475 -7.75 -2.72 -27.72
CA PRO A 475 -8.56 -3.86 -27.24
C PRO A 475 -8.81 -4.93 -28.29
N VAL A 476 -8.84 -4.59 -29.58
CA VAL A 476 -9.07 -5.54 -30.67
C VAL A 476 -7.88 -6.47 -30.81
N LEU A 477 -6.68 -5.93 -30.90
CA LEU A 477 -5.43 -6.70 -30.92
C LEU A 477 -5.29 -7.55 -29.65
N ALA A 478 -5.59 -6.98 -28.50
CA ALA A 478 -5.53 -7.71 -27.22
C ALA A 478 -6.46 -8.94 -27.22
N ILE A 479 -7.70 -8.81 -27.70
CA ILE A 479 -8.65 -9.93 -27.81
C ILE A 479 -8.10 -11.02 -28.75
N ASP A 480 -7.47 -10.67 -29.85
CA ASP A 480 -6.90 -11.64 -30.78
C ASP A 480 -5.67 -12.34 -30.18
N LEU A 481 -4.84 -11.64 -29.41
CA LEU A 481 -3.77 -12.25 -28.63
C LEU A 481 -4.31 -13.24 -27.57
N TYR A 482 -5.31 -12.86 -26.81
CA TYR A 482 -5.97 -13.79 -25.86
C TYR A 482 -6.56 -15.01 -26.55
N LYS A 483 -7.20 -14.85 -27.71
CA LYS A 483 -7.73 -15.99 -28.50
C LYS A 483 -6.60 -16.89 -29.01
N SER A 484 -5.49 -16.32 -29.44
CA SER A 484 -4.33 -17.10 -29.91
C SER A 484 -3.80 -18.02 -28.79
N ILE A 485 -3.72 -17.52 -27.54
CA ILE A 485 -3.32 -18.32 -26.39
C ILE A 485 -4.32 -19.47 -26.16
N VAL A 486 -5.62 -19.18 -26.13
CA VAL A 486 -6.67 -20.21 -25.90
C VAL A 486 -6.65 -21.30 -26.97
N ASN A 487 -6.32 -20.94 -28.22
CA ASN A 487 -6.27 -21.89 -29.33
C ASN A 487 -5.00 -22.76 -29.30
N SER A 488 -3.88 -22.24 -28.82
CA SER A 488 -2.58 -22.92 -28.83
C SER A 488 -2.26 -23.64 -27.53
N ASP A 489 -2.84 -23.23 -26.40
CA ASP A 489 -2.46 -23.69 -25.07
C ASP A 489 -3.68 -23.98 -24.18
N SER A 490 -3.99 -25.25 -24.07
CA SER A 490 -5.09 -25.75 -23.23
C SER A 490 -4.64 -26.36 -21.89
N THR A 491 -3.36 -26.18 -21.52
CA THR A 491 -2.77 -26.88 -20.38
C THR A 491 -2.08 -25.96 -19.36
N SER A 492 -1.65 -24.76 -19.79
CA SER A 492 -0.96 -23.80 -18.92
C SER A 492 -1.92 -22.91 -18.15
N GLU A 493 -1.39 -22.25 -17.11
CA GLU A 493 -2.12 -21.22 -16.37
C GLU A 493 -2.42 -20.02 -17.27
N SER A 494 -1.56 -19.71 -18.23
CA SER A 494 -1.76 -18.63 -19.20
C SER A 494 -2.99 -18.89 -20.08
N GLY A 495 -3.19 -20.15 -20.53
CA GLY A 495 -4.40 -20.57 -21.27
C GLY A 495 -5.67 -20.40 -20.43
N LEU A 496 -5.63 -20.80 -19.16
CA LEU A 496 -6.75 -20.61 -18.23
C LEU A 496 -7.09 -19.14 -18.02
N ARG A 497 -6.09 -18.30 -17.76
CA ARG A 497 -6.26 -16.85 -17.54
C ARG A 497 -6.81 -16.16 -18.78
N ALA A 498 -6.27 -16.50 -19.96
CA ALA A 498 -6.72 -15.95 -21.24
C ALA A 498 -8.19 -16.32 -21.52
N ALA A 499 -8.56 -17.58 -21.33
CA ALA A 499 -9.94 -18.04 -21.54
C ALA A 499 -10.92 -17.39 -20.57
N TYR A 500 -10.54 -17.25 -19.29
CA TYR A 500 -11.40 -16.64 -18.28
C TYR A 500 -11.57 -15.13 -18.51
N PHE A 501 -10.50 -14.45 -18.93
CA PHE A 501 -10.56 -13.05 -19.34
C PHE A 501 -11.53 -12.84 -20.53
N LEU A 502 -11.43 -13.66 -21.56
CA LEU A 502 -12.34 -13.60 -22.71
C LEU A 502 -13.79 -13.91 -22.31
N ALA A 503 -14.01 -14.96 -21.52
CA ALA A 503 -15.33 -15.31 -21.03
C ALA A 503 -15.99 -14.16 -20.27
N TYR A 504 -15.25 -13.56 -19.33
CA TYR A 504 -15.73 -12.43 -18.54
C TYR A 504 -16.05 -11.20 -19.39
N ASN A 505 -15.15 -10.82 -20.28
CA ASN A 505 -15.35 -9.62 -21.12
C ASN A 505 -16.50 -9.82 -22.12
N TYR A 506 -16.65 -10.99 -22.71
CA TYR A 506 -17.80 -11.27 -23.59
C TYR A 506 -19.11 -11.29 -22.84
N ASP A 507 -19.11 -11.71 -21.57
CA ASP A 507 -20.31 -11.76 -20.73
C ASP A 507 -20.73 -10.37 -20.24
N TYR A 508 -19.83 -9.64 -19.62
CA TYR A 508 -20.16 -8.42 -18.88
C TYR A 508 -19.92 -7.12 -19.67
N ASN A 509 -18.87 -7.06 -20.49
CA ASN A 509 -18.50 -5.83 -21.17
C ASN A 509 -19.07 -5.75 -22.58
N PHE A 510 -19.03 -6.84 -23.34
CA PHE A 510 -19.55 -6.87 -24.72
C PHE A 510 -20.97 -7.38 -24.83
N VAL A 511 -21.53 -7.94 -23.76
CA VAL A 511 -22.89 -8.48 -23.67
C VAL A 511 -23.18 -9.48 -24.81
N ARG A 512 -22.22 -10.37 -25.08
CA ARG A 512 -22.34 -11.45 -26.08
C ARG A 512 -22.36 -12.82 -25.40
N PRO A 513 -23.52 -13.26 -24.88
CA PRO A 513 -23.63 -14.48 -24.06
C PRO A 513 -23.23 -15.75 -24.81
N ASP A 514 -23.42 -15.82 -26.12
CA ASP A 514 -23.00 -16.99 -26.91
C ASP A 514 -21.49 -17.15 -26.96
N SER A 515 -20.76 -16.05 -27.13
CA SER A 515 -19.29 -16.06 -27.09
C SER A 515 -18.78 -16.38 -25.70
N ALA A 516 -19.37 -15.78 -24.66
CA ALA A 516 -19.02 -16.04 -23.27
C ALA A 516 -19.23 -17.53 -22.93
N LYS A 517 -20.37 -18.10 -23.34
CA LYS A 517 -20.71 -19.53 -23.15
C LYS A 517 -19.62 -20.45 -23.71
N ARG A 518 -19.10 -20.17 -24.90
CA ARG A 518 -18.04 -20.97 -25.55
C ARG A 518 -16.78 -21.00 -24.69
N PHE A 519 -16.32 -19.86 -24.17
CA PHE A 519 -15.12 -19.80 -23.34
C PHE A 519 -15.33 -20.40 -21.95
N TYR A 520 -16.48 -20.20 -21.31
CA TYR A 520 -16.81 -20.88 -20.06
C TYR A 520 -16.84 -22.40 -20.21
N GLN A 521 -17.41 -22.92 -21.30
CA GLN A 521 -17.40 -24.34 -21.60
C GLN A 521 -15.98 -24.86 -21.84
N TRP A 522 -15.17 -24.10 -22.54
CA TRP A 522 -13.76 -24.43 -22.78
C TRP A 522 -12.97 -24.55 -21.45
N ILE A 523 -13.15 -23.61 -20.51
CA ILE A 523 -12.53 -23.65 -19.18
C ILE A 523 -12.93 -24.91 -18.42
N ILE A 524 -14.24 -25.23 -18.39
CA ILE A 524 -14.75 -26.43 -17.70
C ILE A 524 -14.14 -27.69 -18.27
N LYS A 525 -13.98 -27.75 -19.59
CA LYS A 525 -13.46 -28.93 -20.29
C LYS A 525 -11.96 -29.14 -19.99
N HIS A 526 -11.16 -28.07 -19.97
CA HIS A 526 -9.69 -28.18 -19.90
C HIS A 526 -9.14 -28.02 -18.49
N TYR A 527 -9.86 -27.33 -17.58
CA TYR A 527 -9.41 -27.02 -16.22
C TYR A 527 -10.45 -27.36 -15.14
N GLU A 528 -11.04 -28.53 -15.22
CA GLU A 528 -12.19 -28.96 -14.43
C GLU A 528 -12.12 -28.73 -12.92
N VAL A 529 -10.90 -28.78 -12.35
CA VAL A 529 -10.65 -28.67 -10.90
C VAL A 529 -10.36 -27.23 -10.46
N SER A 530 -10.23 -26.28 -11.40
CA SER A 530 -9.90 -24.88 -11.08
C SER A 530 -11.08 -24.12 -10.47
N ASP A 531 -10.79 -23.06 -9.70
CA ASP A 531 -11.82 -22.18 -9.17
C ASP A 531 -12.54 -21.41 -10.27
N GLN A 532 -11.83 -21.12 -11.38
CA GLN A 532 -12.41 -20.53 -12.59
C GLN A 532 -13.43 -21.48 -13.25
N ALA A 533 -13.19 -22.79 -13.24
CA ALA A 533 -14.17 -23.76 -13.75
C ALA A 533 -15.41 -23.82 -12.86
N LYS A 534 -15.29 -23.76 -11.55
CA LYS A 534 -16.43 -23.70 -10.62
C LYS A 534 -17.27 -22.44 -10.88
N SER A 535 -16.61 -21.28 -11.00
CA SER A 535 -17.26 -20.00 -11.32
C SER A 535 -17.93 -20.05 -12.70
N SER A 536 -17.29 -20.67 -13.69
CA SER A 536 -17.82 -20.87 -15.05
C SER A 536 -19.06 -21.76 -15.06
N LYS A 537 -19.10 -22.85 -14.29
CA LYS A 537 -20.28 -23.71 -14.15
C LYS A 537 -21.50 -22.95 -13.60
N ALA A 538 -21.28 -22.16 -12.53
CA ALA A 538 -22.33 -21.35 -11.94
C ALA A 538 -22.86 -20.29 -12.94
N ARG A 539 -21.97 -19.63 -13.68
CA ARG A 539 -22.35 -18.59 -14.63
C ARG A 539 -23.06 -19.14 -15.86
N LEU A 540 -22.65 -20.30 -16.38
CA LEU A 540 -23.32 -20.98 -17.50
C LEU A 540 -24.79 -21.33 -17.21
N ALA A 541 -25.09 -21.74 -15.98
CA ALA A 541 -26.47 -22.00 -15.57
C ALA A 541 -27.35 -20.75 -15.72
N LEU A 542 -26.83 -19.57 -15.39
CA LEU A 542 -27.53 -18.29 -15.54
C LEU A 542 -27.68 -17.88 -17.02
N ILE A 543 -26.60 -17.97 -17.81
CA ILE A 543 -26.60 -17.63 -19.24
C ILE A 543 -27.57 -18.51 -20.02
N SER A 544 -27.63 -19.80 -19.73
CA SER A 544 -28.57 -20.74 -20.39
C SER A 544 -30.04 -20.36 -20.15
N ASN A 545 -30.36 -19.86 -18.96
CA ASN A 545 -31.70 -19.36 -18.64
C ASN A 545 -32.04 -18.06 -19.39
N ILE A 546 -31.04 -17.19 -19.63
CA ILE A 546 -31.24 -15.96 -20.42
C ILE A 546 -31.48 -16.29 -21.89
N LEU A 547 -30.68 -17.19 -22.46
CA LEU A 547 -30.79 -17.58 -23.88
C LEU A 547 -32.12 -18.31 -24.17
N THR A 548 -32.59 -19.15 -23.24
CA THR A 548 -33.89 -19.82 -23.38
C THR A 548 -35.08 -18.87 -23.23
N LYS A 549 -34.98 -17.80 -22.43
CA LYS A 549 -36.00 -16.75 -22.38
C LYS A 549 -36.05 -15.92 -23.65
N ASN A 550 -34.91 -15.58 -24.22
CA ASN A 550 -34.82 -14.77 -25.46
C ASN A 550 -35.28 -15.56 -26.69
N SER A 551 -35.14 -16.89 -26.73
CA SER A 551 -35.67 -17.72 -27.82
C SER A 551 -37.20 -17.88 -27.77
N LYS A 552 -37.81 -17.80 -26.56
CA LYS A 552 -39.28 -17.85 -26.40
C LYS A 552 -39.98 -16.51 -26.69
N VAL A 553 -39.25 -15.42 -26.79
CA VAL A 553 -39.78 -14.08 -27.14
C VAL A 553 -39.70 -13.82 -28.65
N LYS A 554 -38.95 -14.63 -29.41
CA LYS A 554 -38.82 -14.53 -30.88
C LYS A 554 -39.70 -15.50 -31.68
N ASN A 555 -40.46 -16.34 -31.00
CA ASN A 555 -41.55 -17.14 -31.55
C ASN A 555 -42.89 -16.62 -31.00
#